data_b8c273473cdc39562c3f2e1c74e091e5
#
_entry.id   b8c273473cdc39562c3f2e1c74e091e5
#
_cell.length_a   1.000
_cell.length_b   1.000
_cell.length_c   1.000
_cell.angle_alpha   90.00
_cell.angle_beta   90.00
_cell.angle_gamma   90.00
#
_symmetry.space_group_name_H-M   'P 1'
#
loop_
_entity.id
_entity.type
_entity.pdbx_description
1 polymer ?
#
loop_
_entity_poly.entity_id
_entity_poly.type
_entity_poly.pdbx_seq_one_letter_code
_entity_poly.pdbx_strand_id
1 'polypeptide(L)'
;MRPRHSDAIEGFVVAVDRGRYTCRVGEDRTVVAMRARELGRRGVVVGDRVQLVGDVSGRTDTLARIVRIDERTSTLMRTADDAENTVEGRQERVVVANAEQLVIVSALSDPPPRTGFIDRCLVAAYDAEIEPLLCLTKADLAGPEDVLDYYAELDLPYVLCRPDAEPAELLAALNDRISVFVGHSGVGKSTLVNRLVPDADRAVGAVSAVGKGRHTSTSAVALALPGGGWIVDTPGIRSFGLAHVSPDSLLHGFPDLVEASTRCPPNCDHTGAGGECGLDKLIAEGGADPRRLLSYRRLLASRSGEEIDFRGGEDGDPTG
;
A
#
# COMPACT_ATOMS: atom_id res chain seq x y z
N MET A 1 -5.81 -9.35 35.51
CA MET A 1 -7.10 -9.58 34.81
C MET A 1 -7.39 -8.32 33.98
N ARG A 2 -7.45 -8.38 32.64
CA ARG A 2 -7.80 -7.20 31.83
C ARG A 2 -9.29 -6.88 32.04
N PRO A 3 -9.67 -5.58 32.25
CA PRO A 3 -11.07 -5.22 32.37
C PRO A 3 -11.82 -5.64 31.10
N ARG A 4 -12.94 -6.32 31.27
CA ARG A 4 -13.86 -6.64 30.17
C ARG A 4 -14.73 -5.39 29.95
N HIS A 5 -14.44 -4.65 28.89
CA HIS A 5 -15.28 -3.52 28.45
C HIS A 5 -16.45 -4.10 27.64
N SER A 6 -17.50 -4.55 28.33
CA SER A 6 -18.69 -5.16 27.70
C SER A 6 -19.58 -4.13 26.96
N ASP A 7 -19.35 -2.86 27.22
CA ASP A 7 -20.02 -1.70 26.65
C ASP A 7 -19.19 -0.98 25.58
N ALA A 8 -18.07 -1.57 25.17
CA ALA A 8 -17.25 -1.01 24.10
C ALA A 8 -17.96 -1.09 22.75
N ILE A 9 -17.85 -0.03 21.97
CA ILE A 9 -18.37 0.03 20.61
C ILE A 9 -17.24 -0.01 19.59
N GLU A 10 -17.52 -0.60 18.44
CA GLU A 10 -16.55 -0.69 17.35
C GLU A 10 -16.37 0.68 16.67
N GLY A 11 -15.11 1.00 16.32
CA GLY A 11 -14.74 2.17 15.54
C GLY A 11 -13.66 1.81 14.51
N PHE A 12 -13.69 2.49 13.37
CA PHE A 12 -12.70 2.41 12.32
C PHE A 12 -11.82 3.66 12.33
N VAL A 13 -10.50 3.51 12.44
CA VAL A 13 -9.56 4.64 12.54
C VAL A 13 -9.35 5.25 11.16
N VAL A 14 -9.84 6.47 10.97
CA VAL A 14 -9.73 7.20 9.68
C VAL A 14 -8.57 8.18 9.65
N ALA A 15 -8.09 8.66 10.81
CA ALA A 15 -6.91 9.51 10.86
C ALA A 15 -6.22 9.44 12.22
N VAL A 16 -4.91 9.75 12.19
CA VAL A 16 -4.04 9.77 13.37
C VAL A 16 -3.30 11.10 13.39
N ASP A 17 -3.45 11.89 14.46
CA ASP A 17 -2.71 13.12 14.68
C ASP A 17 -2.26 13.25 16.14
N ARG A 18 -0.94 13.27 16.37
CA ARG A 18 -0.28 13.53 17.68
C ARG A 18 -0.92 12.81 18.87
N GLY A 19 -1.25 11.50 18.69
CA GLY A 19 -1.84 10.68 19.75
C GLY A 19 -3.36 10.86 19.92
N ARG A 20 -4.01 11.61 19.04
CA ARG A 20 -5.45 11.64 18.84
C ARG A 20 -5.82 10.82 17.62
N TYR A 21 -6.91 10.10 17.72
CA TYR A 21 -7.38 9.17 16.72
C TYR A 21 -8.81 9.56 16.34
N THR A 22 -9.03 9.88 15.07
CA THR A 22 -10.37 10.10 14.55
C THR A 22 -10.90 8.75 14.11
N CYS A 23 -12.03 8.36 14.68
CA CYS A 23 -12.66 7.07 14.42
C CYS A 23 -14.06 7.27 13.84
N ARG A 24 -14.40 6.48 12.81
CA ARG A 24 -15.77 6.34 12.32
C ARG A 24 -16.48 5.28 13.15
N VAL A 25 -17.70 5.58 13.57
CA VAL A 25 -18.57 4.70 14.37
C VAL A 25 -19.93 4.61 13.68
N GLY A 26 -20.29 3.41 13.24
CA GLY A 26 -21.46 3.25 12.37
C GLY A 26 -21.31 4.02 11.06
N GLU A 27 -22.44 4.40 10.45
CA GLU A 27 -22.44 5.02 9.12
C GLU A 27 -21.96 6.48 9.12
N ASP A 28 -22.35 7.31 10.12
CA ASP A 28 -22.15 8.76 10.02
C ASP A 28 -21.43 9.42 11.21
N ARG A 29 -21.20 8.69 12.29
CA ARG A 29 -20.66 9.30 13.49
C ARG A 29 -19.14 9.30 13.49
N THR A 30 -18.56 10.45 13.69
CA THR A 30 -17.11 10.62 13.88
C THR A 30 -16.82 10.89 15.35
N VAL A 31 -15.89 10.14 15.93
CA VAL A 31 -15.51 10.21 17.34
C VAL A 31 -14.01 10.45 17.43
N VAL A 32 -13.62 11.39 18.29
CA VAL A 32 -12.20 11.58 18.61
C VAL A 32 -11.85 10.75 19.83
N ALA A 33 -10.76 10.00 19.76
CA ALA A 33 -10.33 9.10 20.81
C ALA A 33 -8.86 9.28 21.18
N MET A 34 -8.51 8.84 22.37
CA MET A 34 -7.14 8.65 22.83
C MET A 34 -6.88 7.16 23.09
N ARG A 35 -5.64 6.78 23.04
CA ARG A 35 -5.22 5.41 23.40
C ARG A 35 -5.22 5.20 24.91
N ALA A 36 -5.82 4.10 25.36
CA ALA A 36 -5.74 3.67 26.74
C ALA A 36 -4.29 3.24 27.09
N ARG A 37 -3.90 3.44 28.34
CA ARG A 37 -2.55 3.06 28.82
C ARG A 37 -2.28 1.57 28.73
N GLU A 38 -3.32 0.76 28.86
CA GLU A 38 -3.30 -0.71 28.81
C GLU A 38 -2.88 -1.26 27.44
N LEU A 39 -2.97 -0.48 26.36
CA LEU A 39 -2.51 -0.88 25.02
C LEU A 39 -0.98 -0.91 24.88
N GLY A 40 -0.26 -0.39 25.88
CA GLY A 40 1.19 -0.41 25.92
C GLY A 40 1.84 0.29 24.73
N ARG A 41 2.80 -0.36 24.08
CA ARG A 41 3.54 0.19 22.92
C ARG A 41 2.87 -0.06 21.56
N ARG A 42 1.78 -0.79 21.49
CA ARG A 42 1.07 -1.04 20.22
C ARG A 42 0.59 0.29 19.62
N GLY A 43 1.12 0.63 18.46
CA GLY A 43 0.68 1.80 17.70
C GLY A 43 -0.69 1.55 17.07
N VAL A 44 -1.59 2.53 17.19
CA VAL A 44 -2.84 2.58 16.42
C VAL A 44 -2.55 3.34 15.14
N VAL A 45 -3.00 2.81 14.02
CA VAL A 45 -2.79 3.38 12.68
C VAL A 45 -4.11 3.52 11.92
N VAL A 46 -4.08 4.22 10.79
CA VAL A 46 -5.24 4.30 9.89
C VAL A 46 -5.60 2.90 9.39
N GLY A 47 -6.89 2.62 9.32
CA GLY A 47 -7.40 1.30 8.94
C GLY A 47 -7.61 0.34 10.12
N ASP A 48 -7.12 0.66 11.33
CA ASP A 48 -7.39 -0.18 12.50
C ASP A 48 -8.88 -0.23 12.86
N ARG A 49 -9.37 -1.43 13.17
CA ARG A 49 -10.65 -1.64 13.87
C ARG A 49 -10.36 -1.64 15.36
N VAL A 50 -11.09 -0.80 16.09
CA VAL A 50 -10.81 -0.54 17.52
C VAL A 50 -12.07 -0.61 18.36
N GLN A 51 -11.90 -0.90 19.63
CA GLN A 51 -12.99 -0.86 20.60
C GLN A 51 -12.88 0.42 21.44
N LEU A 52 -13.97 1.18 21.45
CA LEU A 52 -14.06 2.51 22.06
C LEU A 52 -14.96 2.47 23.30
N VAL A 53 -14.54 3.16 24.35
CA VAL A 53 -15.35 3.40 25.57
C VAL A 53 -15.30 4.87 25.94
N GLY A 54 -16.18 5.28 26.85
CA GLY A 54 -16.31 6.67 27.33
C GLY A 54 -17.30 7.47 26.48
N ASP A 55 -17.04 8.76 26.24
CA ASP A 55 -17.93 9.57 25.44
C ASP A 55 -17.72 9.32 23.95
N VAL A 56 -18.59 8.52 23.39
CA VAL A 56 -18.63 8.13 21.97
C VAL A 56 -19.73 8.87 21.19
N SER A 57 -20.22 9.99 21.75
CA SER A 57 -21.28 10.79 21.12
C SER A 57 -20.84 11.50 19.84
N GLY A 58 -19.52 11.77 19.70
CA GLY A 58 -18.98 12.56 18.60
C GLY A 58 -19.23 14.07 18.72
N ARG A 59 -19.66 14.55 19.89
CA ARG A 59 -19.84 15.99 20.14
C ARG A 59 -18.48 16.70 20.19
N THR A 60 -18.48 17.98 19.89
CA THR A 60 -17.29 18.83 20.04
C THR A 60 -16.76 18.75 21.46
N ASP A 61 -15.44 18.71 21.63
CA ASP A 61 -14.73 18.61 22.91
C ASP A 61 -14.98 17.33 23.73
N THR A 62 -15.61 16.31 23.16
CA THR A 62 -15.68 14.98 23.77
C THR A 62 -14.51 14.10 23.36
N LEU A 63 -14.14 13.16 24.21
CA LEU A 63 -12.99 12.30 24.00
C LEU A 63 -13.30 10.87 24.46
N ALA A 64 -13.31 9.96 23.50
CA ALA A 64 -13.38 8.53 23.76
C ALA A 64 -12.01 7.93 24.08
N ARG A 65 -11.99 6.65 24.42
CA ARG A 65 -10.78 5.90 24.71
C ARG A 65 -10.74 4.60 23.94
N ILE A 66 -9.68 4.36 23.18
CA ILE A 66 -9.39 3.09 22.53
C ILE A 66 -8.87 2.12 23.60
N VAL A 67 -9.59 1.05 23.85
CA VAL A 67 -9.25 0.03 24.86
C VAL A 67 -8.74 -1.27 24.26
N ARG A 68 -9.05 -1.51 22.97
CA ARG A 68 -8.56 -2.67 22.22
C ARG A 68 -8.35 -2.30 20.75
N ILE A 69 -7.33 -2.89 20.14
CA ILE A 69 -7.15 -2.94 18.69
C ILE A 69 -7.49 -4.38 18.31
N ASP A 70 -8.41 -4.54 17.37
CA ASP A 70 -8.80 -5.86 16.88
C ASP A 70 -7.67 -6.44 16.01
N GLU A 71 -7.71 -7.73 15.72
CA GLU A 71 -6.70 -8.39 14.91
C GLU A 71 -6.67 -7.81 13.51
N ARG A 72 -5.46 -7.51 13.02
CA ARG A 72 -5.24 -6.96 11.69
C ARG A 72 -5.18 -8.10 10.68
N THR A 73 -5.89 -7.96 9.57
CA THR A 73 -5.85 -8.90 8.44
C THR A 73 -4.63 -8.65 7.54
N SER A 74 -4.20 -7.39 7.44
CA SER A 74 -3.02 -6.99 6.68
C SER A 74 -2.32 -5.79 7.32
N THR A 75 -1.04 -5.56 6.98
CA THR A 75 -0.30 -4.37 7.41
C THR A 75 0.66 -3.90 6.32
N LEU A 76 0.57 -2.63 5.95
CA LEU A 76 1.60 -1.99 5.13
C LEU A 76 2.62 -1.29 6.01
N MET A 77 3.89 -1.57 5.74
CA MET A 77 5.03 -1.02 6.48
C MET A 77 5.83 -0.04 5.64
N ARG A 78 6.41 0.98 6.27
CA ARG A 78 7.41 1.83 5.66
C ARG A 78 8.70 1.82 6.46
N THR A 79 9.82 2.04 5.78
CA THR A 79 11.08 2.36 6.44
C THR A 79 11.01 3.77 7.00
N ALA A 80 11.50 4.00 8.22
CA ALA A 80 11.62 5.34 8.76
C ALA A 80 12.80 6.04 8.05
N ASP A 81 12.50 6.96 7.15
CA ASP A 81 13.50 7.75 6.40
C ASP A 81 14.19 8.82 7.28
N ASP A 82 13.75 9.02 8.52
CA ASP A 82 14.15 10.12 9.39
C ASP A 82 15.14 9.72 10.50
N ALA A 83 15.72 8.54 10.46
CA ALA A 83 16.82 8.22 11.39
C ALA A 83 18.15 8.61 10.73
N GLU A 84 18.58 9.86 10.95
CA GLU A 84 19.97 10.24 10.77
C GLU A 84 20.91 9.14 11.28
N ASN A 85 21.65 8.51 10.35
CA ASN A 85 22.92 7.83 10.56
C ASN A 85 23.13 7.02 11.85
N THR A 86 22.23 6.13 12.22
CA THR A 86 22.59 5.05 13.14
C THR A 86 22.47 3.71 12.45
N VAL A 87 23.59 3.01 12.37
CA VAL A 87 23.79 1.68 11.78
C VAL A 87 22.96 0.57 12.50
N GLU A 88 22.26 0.92 13.57
CA GLU A 88 21.44 0.05 14.39
C GLU A 88 19.95 0.28 14.15
N GLY A 89 19.38 -0.53 13.26
CA GLY A 89 17.94 -0.79 13.21
C GLY A 89 17.10 0.27 12.49
N ARG A 90 16.98 0.18 11.17
CA ARG A 90 15.86 0.76 10.43
C ARG A 90 14.56 0.19 11.01
N GLN A 91 13.93 0.92 11.92
CA GLN A 91 12.64 0.51 12.49
C GLN A 91 11.55 0.67 11.43
N GLU A 92 11.09 -0.45 10.92
CA GLU A 92 9.88 -0.49 10.10
C GLU A 92 8.67 -0.15 10.96
N ARG A 93 7.78 0.68 10.42
CA ARG A 93 6.57 1.10 11.12
C ARG A 93 5.36 0.78 10.26
N VAL A 94 4.36 0.18 10.87
CA VAL A 94 3.04 0.03 10.25
C VAL A 94 2.47 1.41 9.97
N VAL A 95 2.02 1.63 8.74
CA VAL A 95 1.43 2.89 8.27
C VAL A 95 -0.07 2.75 8.08
N VAL A 96 -0.50 1.63 7.51
CA VAL A 96 -1.92 1.30 7.27
C VAL A 96 -2.17 -0.14 7.68
N ALA A 97 -3.33 -0.37 8.29
CA ALA A 97 -3.81 -1.70 8.66
C ALA A 97 -5.08 -2.06 7.88
N ASN A 98 -5.34 -3.36 7.76
CA ASN A 98 -6.56 -3.92 7.15
C ASN A 98 -6.82 -3.44 5.71
N ALA A 99 -5.77 -3.08 4.97
CA ALA A 99 -5.88 -2.79 3.55
C ALA A 99 -6.18 -4.08 2.78
N GLU A 100 -7.09 -4.01 1.81
CA GLU A 100 -7.46 -5.13 0.95
C GLU A 100 -6.87 -4.96 -0.45
N GLN A 101 -6.58 -3.69 -0.83
CA GLN A 101 -6.06 -3.36 -2.14
C GLN A 101 -4.99 -2.26 -2.07
N LEU A 102 -3.93 -2.42 -2.87
CA LEU A 102 -2.89 -1.40 -3.08
C LEU A 102 -3.03 -0.83 -4.49
N VAL A 103 -3.53 0.40 -4.60
CA VAL A 103 -3.68 1.11 -5.87
C VAL A 103 -2.38 1.86 -6.19
N ILE A 104 -1.64 1.34 -7.16
CA ILE A 104 -0.37 1.89 -7.62
C ILE A 104 -0.66 2.89 -8.73
N VAL A 105 -0.64 4.19 -8.41
CA VAL A 105 -0.93 5.25 -9.38
C VAL A 105 0.35 5.64 -10.12
N SER A 106 0.36 5.42 -11.42
CA SER A 106 1.46 5.78 -12.33
C SER A 106 0.91 6.56 -13.51
N ALA A 107 1.60 7.63 -13.90
CA ALA A 107 1.26 8.33 -15.13
C ALA A 107 1.91 7.64 -16.33
N LEU A 108 1.21 7.58 -17.46
CA LEU A 108 1.75 7.06 -18.73
C LEU A 108 2.71 8.07 -19.38
N SER A 109 2.56 9.36 -19.04
CA SER A 109 3.44 10.43 -19.51
C SER A 109 3.53 11.54 -18.47
N ASP A 110 4.66 12.24 -18.42
CA ASP A 110 4.92 13.43 -17.61
C ASP A 110 4.41 13.39 -16.16
N PRO A 111 5.11 12.62 -15.29
CA PRO A 111 6.35 11.91 -15.49
C PRO A 111 6.14 10.54 -16.17
N PRO A 112 7.15 10.00 -16.84
CA PRO A 112 7.08 8.63 -17.38
C PRO A 112 6.94 7.60 -16.26
N PRO A 113 6.40 6.41 -16.56
CA PRO A 113 6.29 5.32 -15.59
C PRO A 113 7.65 4.95 -14.98
N ARG A 114 7.66 4.76 -13.66
CA ARG A 114 8.86 4.33 -12.91
C ARG A 114 8.69 2.88 -12.49
N THR A 115 9.21 1.96 -13.30
CA THR A 115 9.05 0.52 -13.05
C THR A 115 9.63 0.08 -11.70
N GLY A 116 10.79 0.61 -11.30
CA GLY A 116 11.37 0.29 -9.98
C GLY A 116 10.48 0.70 -8.80
N PHE A 117 9.69 1.77 -8.93
CA PHE A 117 8.69 2.11 -7.91
C PHE A 117 7.51 1.15 -7.93
N ILE A 118 6.99 0.82 -9.11
CA ILE A 118 5.87 -0.14 -9.26
C ILE A 118 6.31 -1.49 -8.70
N ASP A 119 7.50 -1.97 -9.05
CA ASP A 119 8.06 -3.24 -8.55
C ASP A 119 8.10 -3.26 -7.02
N ARG A 120 8.60 -2.20 -6.36
CA ARG A 120 8.61 -2.14 -4.90
C ARG A 120 7.20 -2.10 -4.27
N CYS A 121 6.25 -1.47 -4.96
CA CYS A 121 4.85 -1.50 -4.51
C CYS A 121 4.27 -2.91 -4.63
N LEU A 122 4.58 -3.64 -5.71
CA LEU A 122 4.16 -5.03 -5.90
C LEU A 122 4.74 -5.95 -4.82
N VAL A 123 6.04 -5.80 -4.53
CA VAL A 123 6.70 -6.52 -3.42
C VAL A 123 5.97 -6.28 -2.11
N ALA A 124 5.67 -5.01 -1.78
CA ALA A 124 4.97 -4.67 -0.55
C ALA A 124 3.54 -5.24 -0.50
N ALA A 125 2.84 -5.26 -1.64
CA ALA A 125 1.49 -5.80 -1.74
C ALA A 125 1.49 -7.32 -1.54
N TYR A 126 2.37 -8.04 -2.23
CA TYR A 126 2.46 -9.49 -2.13
C TYR A 126 2.90 -9.97 -0.73
N ASP A 127 3.88 -9.28 -0.12
CA ASP A 127 4.31 -9.60 1.24
C ASP A 127 3.19 -9.37 2.28
N ALA A 128 2.38 -8.33 2.09
CA ALA A 128 1.25 -8.03 2.96
C ALA A 128 -0.03 -8.81 2.62
N GLU A 129 -0.01 -9.69 1.62
CA GLU A 129 -1.18 -10.40 1.07
C GLU A 129 -2.32 -9.45 0.67
N ILE A 130 -1.97 -8.31 0.05
CA ILE A 130 -2.87 -7.27 -0.43
C ILE A 130 -2.93 -7.33 -1.95
N GLU A 131 -4.13 -7.23 -2.54
CA GLU A 131 -4.31 -7.23 -3.99
C GLU A 131 -3.73 -5.96 -4.63
N PRO A 132 -2.75 -6.04 -5.55
CA PRO A 132 -2.28 -4.88 -6.29
C PRO A 132 -3.27 -4.50 -7.41
N LEU A 133 -3.44 -3.19 -7.66
CA LEU A 133 -4.15 -2.65 -8.82
C LEU A 133 -3.30 -1.55 -9.44
N LEU A 134 -2.93 -1.69 -10.70
CA LEU A 134 -2.21 -0.66 -11.44
C LEU A 134 -3.16 0.37 -12.01
N CYS A 135 -3.11 1.61 -11.51
CA CYS A 135 -3.92 2.72 -11.99
C CYS A 135 -3.09 3.63 -12.89
N LEU A 136 -3.28 3.52 -14.20
CA LEU A 136 -2.55 4.25 -15.22
C LEU A 136 -3.28 5.54 -15.57
N THR A 137 -2.73 6.66 -15.13
CA THR A 137 -3.29 8.00 -15.36
C THR A 137 -2.69 8.64 -16.62
N LYS A 138 -3.30 9.76 -17.05
CA LYS A 138 -2.92 10.50 -18.25
C LYS A 138 -2.94 9.63 -19.52
N ALA A 139 -3.91 8.71 -19.59
CA ALA A 139 -4.11 7.83 -20.74
C ALA A 139 -4.63 8.57 -22.00
N ASP A 140 -4.74 9.88 -21.91
CA ASP A 140 -4.96 10.81 -23.02
C ASP A 140 -3.64 11.26 -23.69
N LEU A 141 -2.50 11.12 -23.00
CA LEU A 141 -1.20 11.59 -23.48
C LEU A 141 -0.33 10.46 -24.06
N ALA A 142 -0.50 9.23 -23.61
CA ALA A 142 0.27 8.07 -24.09
C ALA A 142 -0.53 6.78 -23.92
N GLY A 143 -0.23 5.78 -24.75
CA GLY A 143 -0.78 4.42 -24.63
C GLY A 143 -0.14 3.63 -23.48
N PRO A 144 -0.81 2.56 -22.99
CA PRO A 144 -0.34 1.76 -21.90
C PRO A 144 0.57 0.58 -22.32
N GLU A 145 0.76 0.37 -23.63
CA GLU A 145 1.33 -0.86 -24.21
C GLU A 145 2.68 -1.22 -23.58
N ASP A 146 3.63 -0.29 -23.53
CA ASP A 146 4.98 -0.52 -23.00
C ASP A 146 4.95 -0.96 -21.52
N VAL A 147 4.04 -0.38 -20.72
CA VAL A 147 3.89 -0.73 -19.30
C VAL A 147 3.23 -2.09 -19.16
N LEU A 148 2.17 -2.34 -19.93
CA LEU A 148 1.44 -3.61 -19.87
C LEU A 148 2.30 -4.77 -20.35
N ASP A 149 3.08 -4.60 -21.41
CA ASP A 149 4.02 -5.60 -21.91
C ASP A 149 5.10 -5.91 -20.87
N TYR A 150 5.59 -4.88 -20.15
CA TYR A 150 6.59 -5.08 -19.09
C TYR A 150 6.06 -5.91 -17.91
N TYR A 151 4.75 -5.80 -17.61
CA TYR A 151 4.11 -6.53 -16.51
C TYR A 151 3.24 -7.70 -16.98
N ALA A 152 3.26 -8.06 -18.25
CA ALA A 152 2.39 -9.09 -18.85
C ALA A 152 2.43 -10.43 -18.09
N GLU A 153 3.60 -10.79 -17.55
CA GLU A 153 3.80 -12.06 -16.85
C GLU A 153 3.29 -12.08 -15.40
N LEU A 154 2.76 -10.96 -14.90
CA LEU A 154 2.28 -10.86 -13.51
C LEU A 154 0.76 -10.98 -13.39
N ASP A 155 0.02 -11.06 -14.51
CA ASP A 155 -1.45 -11.01 -14.53
C ASP A 155 -2.00 -9.82 -13.70
N LEU A 156 -1.27 -8.69 -13.72
CA LEU A 156 -1.54 -7.54 -12.87
C LEU A 156 -2.80 -6.82 -13.34
N PRO A 157 -3.86 -6.74 -12.49
CA PRO A 157 -5.05 -5.99 -12.85
C PRO A 157 -4.71 -4.50 -13.00
N TYR A 158 -5.30 -3.87 -14.02
CA TYR A 158 -5.07 -2.46 -14.28
C TYR A 158 -6.34 -1.72 -14.68
N VAL A 159 -6.32 -0.39 -14.52
CA VAL A 159 -7.36 0.52 -14.99
C VAL A 159 -6.72 1.73 -15.67
N LEU A 160 -7.34 2.22 -16.73
CA LEU A 160 -6.92 3.43 -17.43
C LEU A 160 -7.75 4.62 -16.95
N CYS A 161 -7.07 5.70 -16.56
CA CYS A 161 -7.72 6.90 -16.09
C CYS A 161 -7.35 8.10 -16.98
N ARG A 162 -8.38 8.73 -17.54
CA ARG A 162 -8.28 9.96 -18.34
C ARG A 162 -8.85 11.14 -17.57
N PRO A 163 -8.32 12.36 -17.74
CA PRO A 163 -8.83 13.53 -17.04
C PRO A 163 -10.25 13.93 -17.49
N ASP A 164 -10.61 13.64 -18.75
CA ASP A 164 -11.84 13.99 -19.41
C ASP A 164 -12.97 12.94 -19.30
N ALA A 165 -12.71 11.79 -18.70
CA ALA A 165 -13.66 10.70 -18.56
C ALA A 165 -13.89 10.33 -17.08
N GLU A 166 -15.11 9.92 -16.73
CA GLU A 166 -15.38 9.39 -15.38
C GLU A 166 -14.57 8.12 -15.12
N PRO A 167 -13.98 7.97 -13.92
CA PRO A 167 -13.17 6.79 -13.55
C PRO A 167 -14.08 5.62 -13.13
N ALA A 168 -15.06 5.22 -13.97
CA ALA A 168 -16.07 4.23 -13.61
C ALA A 168 -15.46 2.85 -13.31
N GLU A 169 -14.47 2.41 -14.10
CA GLU A 169 -13.78 1.13 -13.89
C GLU A 169 -13.01 1.13 -12.57
N LEU A 170 -12.35 2.26 -12.26
CA LEU A 170 -11.65 2.42 -10.99
C LEU A 170 -12.65 2.41 -9.83
N LEU A 171 -13.76 3.16 -9.92
CA LEU A 171 -14.80 3.15 -8.89
C LEU A 171 -15.35 1.75 -8.64
N ALA A 172 -15.61 0.98 -9.70
CA ALA A 172 -16.05 -0.41 -9.58
C ALA A 172 -15.01 -1.31 -8.87
N ALA A 173 -13.71 -1.11 -9.16
CA ALA A 173 -12.63 -1.85 -8.54
C ALA A 173 -12.40 -1.51 -7.07
N LEU A 174 -12.82 -0.31 -6.63
CA LEU A 174 -12.66 0.19 -5.26
C LEU A 174 -13.87 -0.10 -4.35
N ASN A 175 -15.00 -0.51 -4.95
CA ASN A 175 -16.26 -0.64 -4.21
C ASN A 175 -16.12 -1.64 -3.05
N ASP A 176 -16.63 -1.25 -1.87
CA ASP A 176 -16.63 -2.03 -0.63
C ASP A 176 -15.25 -2.51 -0.15
N ARG A 177 -14.16 -1.89 -0.63
CA ARG A 177 -12.78 -2.24 -0.28
C ARG A 177 -12.06 -1.13 0.49
N ILE A 178 -11.06 -1.51 1.28
CA ILE A 178 -10.08 -0.58 1.86
C ILE A 178 -8.88 -0.52 0.92
N SER A 179 -8.80 0.54 0.11
CA SER A 179 -7.81 0.69 -0.95
C SER A 179 -6.79 1.76 -0.61
N VAL A 180 -5.51 1.38 -0.55
CA VAL A 180 -4.40 2.31 -0.26
C VAL A 180 -3.85 2.87 -1.56
N PHE A 181 -3.80 4.20 -1.67
CA PHE A 181 -3.31 4.89 -2.86
C PHE A 181 -1.86 5.31 -2.67
N VAL A 182 -1.00 4.85 -3.57
CA VAL A 182 0.42 5.20 -3.61
C VAL A 182 0.80 5.70 -5.00
N GLY A 183 1.80 6.56 -5.07
CA GLY A 183 2.26 7.11 -6.35
C GLY A 183 3.19 8.30 -6.14
N HIS A 184 4.05 8.53 -7.11
CA HIS A 184 5.00 9.65 -7.09
C HIS A 184 4.30 11.01 -7.23
N SER A 185 5.03 12.07 -6.95
CA SER A 185 4.58 13.42 -7.24
C SER A 185 4.35 13.59 -8.76
N GLY A 186 3.27 14.27 -9.12
CA GLY A 186 2.95 14.60 -10.52
C GLY A 186 2.19 13.52 -11.29
N VAL A 187 2.00 12.29 -10.75
CA VAL A 187 1.24 11.22 -11.42
C VAL A 187 -0.28 11.44 -11.44
N GLY A 188 -0.79 12.50 -10.81
CA GLY A 188 -2.23 12.78 -10.78
C GLY A 188 -2.99 12.15 -9.63
N LYS A 189 -2.33 11.54 -8.63
CA LYS A 189 -2.96 10.88 -7.48
C LYS A 189 -3.97 11.79 -6.75
N SER A 190 -3.57 13.01 -6.35
CA SER A 190 -4.45 13.95 -5.63
C SER A 190 -5.65 14.39 -6.49
N THR A 191 -5.43 14.63 -7.78
CA THR A 191 -6.52 14.93 -8.72
C THR A 191 -7.52 13.78 -8.79
N LEU A 192 -7.01 12.54 -8.84
CA LEU A 192 -7.83 11.34 -8.89
C LEU A 192 -8.64 11.16 -7.59
N VAL A 193 -8.00 11.30 -6.42
CA VAL A 193 -8.66 11.21 -5.11
C VAL A 193 -9.78 12.26 -5.00
N ASN A 194 -9.54 13.52 -5.40
CA ASN A 194 -10.56 14.58 -5.36
C ASN A 194 -11.73 14.32 -6.32
N ARG A 195 -11.51 13.58 -7.40
CA ARG A 195 -12.59 13.17 -8.32
C ARG A 195 -13.43 12.03 -7.75
N LEU A 196 -12.79 11.08 -7.04
CA LEU A 196 -13.46 9.93 -6.41
C LEU A 196 -14.21 10.34 -5.15
N VAL A 197 -13.68 11.32 -4.40
CA VAL A 197 -14.25 11.85 -3.16
C VAL A 197 -14.36 13.38 -3.27
N PRO A 198 -15.44 13.94 -3.80
CA PRO A 198 -15.57 15.38 -4.10
C PRO A 198 -15.33 16.33 -2.91
N ASP A 199 -15.54 15.86 -1.68
CA ASP A 199 -15.29 16.63 -0.45
C ASP A 199 -14.01 16.21 0.28
N ALA A 200 -13.06 15.56 -0.40
CA ALA A 200 -11.81 15.07 0.20
C ALA A 200 -11.05 16.15 0.96
N ASP A 201 -10.90 17.34 0.40
CA ASP A 201 -10.21 18.48 1.06
C ASP A 201 -10.92 18.93 2.33
N ARG A 202 -12.27 18.90 2.36
CA ARG A 202 -13.06 19.19 3.57
C ARG A 202 -12.94 18.07 4.60
N ALA A 203 -12.96 16.82 4.16
CA ALA A 203 -12.80 15.68 5.04
C ALA A 203 -11.42 15.67 5.70
N VAL A 204 -10.35 15.91 4.92
CA VAL A 204 -8.98 16.09 5.44
C VAL A 204 -8.89 17.31 6.34
N GLY A 205 -9.51 18.43 5.97
CA GLY A 205 -9.57 19.65 6.78
C GLY A 205 -10.33 19.48 8.09
N ALA A 206 -11.45 18.79 8.09
CA ALA A 206 -12.22 18.49 9.30
C ALA A 206 -11.48 17.58 10.26
N VAL A 207 -10.77 16.59 9.73
CA VAL A 207 -9.91 15.68 10.51
C VAL A 207 -8.69 16.42 11.07
N SER A 208 -8.10 17.35 10.31
CA SER A 208 -6.94 18.15 10.72
C SER A 208 -7.31 19.32 11.64
N ALA A 209 -8.54 19.83 11.58
CA ALA A 209 -9.00 20.96 12.41
C ALA A 209 -9.13 20.62 13.90
N VAL A 210 -9.17 19.35 14.27
CA VAL A 210 -9.15 18.89 15.66
C VAL A 210 -7.76 19.11 16.30
N GLY A 211 -6.69 19.32 15.49
CA GLY A 211 -5.37 19.72 15.97
C GLY A 211 -5.03 21.11 15.42
N LYS A 212 -5.15 22.18 16.20
CA LYS A 212 -4.75 23.55 15.81
C LYS A 212 -3.30 23.57 15.28
N GLY A 213 -3.11 23.61 13.96
CA GLY A 213 -1.80 23.77 13.36
C GLY A 213 -1.83 23.53 11.86
N ARG A 214 -1.60 24.58 11.09
CA ARG A 214 -1.44 24.63 9.64
C ARG A 214 -0.09 24.00 9.26
N HIS A 215 0.02 22.67 9.35
CA HIS A 215 1.15 21.94 8.79
C HIS A 215 0.60 20.79 7.95
N THR A 216 1.05 20.70 6.70
CA THR A 216 0.83 19.59 5.79
C THR A 216 1.06 18.28 6.52
N SER A 217 -0.04 17.60 6.92
CA SER A 217 0.07 16.33 7.60
C SER A 217 0.67 15.29 6.65
N THR A 218 1.80 14.72 7.04
CA THR A 218 2.45 13.59 6.39
C THR A 218 1.79 12.27 6.80
N SER A 219 0.65 12.32 7.47
CA SER A 219 -0.07 11.17 8.01
C SER A 219 -1.13 10.67 7.02
N ALA A 220 -1.28 9.36 6.92
CA ALA A 220 -2.33 8.74 6.13
C ALA A 220 -3.73 9.16 6.63
N VAL A 221 -4.68 9.27 5.70
CA VAL A 221 -6.09 9.59 5.99
C VAL A 221 -6.98 8.65 5.18
N ALA A 222 -7.99 8.06 5.82
CA ALA A 222 -9.01 7.28 5.13
C ALA A 222 -10.23 8.16 4.80
N LEU A 223 -10.62 8.12 3.54
CA LEU A 223 -11.74 8.86 2.95
C LEU A 223 -12.81 7.86 2.51
N ALA A 224 -14.05 8.05 2.97
CA ALA A 224 -15.16 7.19 2.56
C ALA A 224 -15.54 7.45 1.10
N LEU A 225 -15.71 6.37 0.33
CA LEU A 225 -16.25 6.45 -1.03
C LEU A 225 -17.79 6.57 -0.98
N PRO A 226 -18.40 7.36 -1.88
CA PRO A 226 -19.85 7.50 -1.94
C PRO A 226 -20.60 6.18 -2.20
N GLY A 227 -19.98 5.23 -2.90
CA GLY A 227 -20.54 3.94 -3.24
C GLY A 227 -20.25 2.81 -2.24
N GLY A 228 -19.52 3.10 -1.16
CA GLY A 228 -19.00 2.12 -0.21
C GLY A 228 -17.49 1.91 -0.37
N GLY A 229 -16.83 1.46 0.72
CA GLY A 229 -15.38 1.32 0.76
C GLY A 229 -14.63 2.58 1.20
N TRP A 230 -13.30 2.48 1.21
CA TRP A 230 -12.40 3.53 1.73
C TRP A 230 -11.19 3.72 0.83
N ILE A 231 -10.85 4.96 0.57
CA ILE A 231 -9.54 5.31 0.02
C ILE A 231 -8.65 5.74 1.19
N VAL A 232 -7.49 5.11 1.34
CA VAL A 232 -6.46 5.57 2.26
C VAL A 232 -5.41 6.31 1.44
N ASP A 233 -5.46 7.64 1.51
CA ASP A 233 -4.41 8.47 0.90
C ASP A 233 -3.21 8.53 1.83
N THR A 234 -2.04 8.25 1.29
CA THR A 234 -0.78 8.19 2.01
C THR A 234 0.18 9.26 1.47
N PRO A 235 0.04 10.54 1.89
CA PRO A 235 0.90 11.60 1.43
C PRO A 235 2.35 11.30 1.80
N GLY A 236 3.25 11.34 0.81
CA GLY A 236 4.69 11.23 1.05
C GLY A 236 5.22 9.81 1.31
N ILE A 237 4.43 8.75 1.14
CA ILE A 237 5.02 7.40 1.05
C ILE A 237 5.75 7.30 -0.29
N ARG A 238 7.08 7.42 -0.22
CA ARG A 238 8.00 7.29 -1.36
C ARG A 238 8.71 5.95 -1.40
N SER A 239 8.70 5.23 -0.27
CA SER A 239 9.32 3.91 -0.14
C SER A 239 8.57 3.06 0.87
N PHE A 240 8.44 1.78 0.57
CA PHE A 240 7.99 0.76 1.52
C PHE A 240 9.19 0.17 2.24
N GLY A 241 9.01 -0.25 3.50
CA GLY A 241 9.98 -1.04 4.22
C GLY A 241 9.96 -2.47 3.70
N LEU A 242 10.98 -2.87 2.95
CA LEU A 242 11.06 -4.18 2.31
C LEU A 242 12.16 -5.07 2.91
N ALA A 243 12.83 -4.61 3.97
CA ALA A 243 13.95 -5.34 4.57
C ALA A 243 13.53 -6.67 5.24
N HIS A 244 12.26 -6.77 5.64
CA HIS A 244 11.69 -7.98 6.26
C HIS A 244 11.15 -8.98 5.22
N VAL A 245 10.96 -8.57 3.96
CA VAL A 245 10.31 -9.39 2.94
C VAL A 245 11.14 -10.62 2.63
N SER A 246 10.54 -11.80 2.79
CA SER A 246 11.18 -13.06 2.45
C SER A 246 11.03 -13.39 0.96
N PRO A 247 11.94 -14.19 0.36
CA PRO A 247 11.73 -14.68 -0.99
C PRO A 247 10.39 -15.42 -1.16
N ASP A 248 10.00 -16.19 -0.15
CA ASP A 248 8.77 -17.00 -0.21
C ASP A 248 7.50 -16.13 -0.20
N SER A 249 7.48 -14.97 0.51
CA SER A 249 6.31 -14.10 0.51
C SER A 249 6.00 -13.51 -0.87
N LEU A 250 7.02 -13.32 -1.73
CA LEU A 250 6.81 -12.86 -3.10
C LEU A 250 6.13 -13.90 -4.01
N LEU A 251 6.21 -15.18 -3.66
CA LEU A 251 5.57 -16.25 -4.44
C LEU A 251 4.04 -16.15 -4.45
N HIS A 252 3.42 -15.38 -3.53
CA HIS A 252 1.98 -15.10 -3.58
C HIS A 252 1.53 -14.47 -4.90
N GLY A 253 2.40 -13.69 -5.55
CA GLY A 253 2.17 -13.13 -6.89
C GLY A 253 2.44 -14.12 -8.04
N PHE A 254 2.92 -15.33 -7.75
CA PHE A 254 3.34 -16.33 -8.74
C PHE A 254 2.85 -17.73 -8.36
N PRO A 255 1.53 -17.97 -8.35
CA PRO A 255 0.96 -19.24 -7.89
C PRO A 255 1.53 -20.48 -8.61
N ASP A 256 1.89 -20.33 -9.88
CA ASP A 256 2.51 -21.35 -10.72
C ASP A 256 3.93 -21.75 -10.27
N LEU A 257 4.62 -20.87 -9.53
CA LEU A 257 5.96 -21.15 -8.99
C LEU A 257 5.92 -21.74 -7.57
N VAL A 258 4.81 -21.60 -6.83
CA VAL A 258 4.70 -21.99 -5.41
C VAL A 258 5.01 -23.47 -5.22
N GLU A 259 4.44 -24.38 -6.04
CA GLU A 259 4.66 -25.82 -5.90
C GLU A 259 6.14 -26.18 -6.07
N ALA A 260 6.81 -25.53 -7.03
CA ALA A 260 8.24 -25.78 -7.29
C ALA A 260 9.15 -25.30 -6.16
N SER A 261 8.76 -24.28 -5.40
CA SER A 261 9.54 -23.79 -4.26
C SER A 261 9.67 -24.84 -3.17
N THR A 262 8.70 -25.74 -3.03
CA THR A 262 8.76 -26.86 -2.07
C THR A 262 9.89 -27.86 -2.35
N ARG A 263 10.40 -27.86 -3.58
CA ARG A 263 11.54 -28.71 -4.03
C ARG A 263 12.89 -28.04 -3.84
N CYS A 264 12.93 -26.83 -3.33
CA CYS A 264 14.16 -26.10 -3.07
C CYS A 264 14.91 -26.67 -1.84
N PRO A 265 16.26 -26.56 -1.81
CA PRO A 265 17.01 -26.86 -0.61
C PRO A 265 16.65 -25.86 0.52
N PRO A 266 16.88 -26.24 1.81
CA PRO A 266 16.68 -25.36 2.93
C PRO A 266 17.40 -24.00 2.76
N ASN A 267 16.71 -22.90 3.08
CA ASN A 267 17.22 -21.52 2.96
C ASN A 267 17.58 -21.10 1.50
N CYS A 268 16.90 -21.64 0.51
CA CYS A 268 17.04 -21.18 -0.86
C CYS A 268 16.58 -19.71 -0.97
N ASP A 269 17.40 -18.86 -1.54
CA ASP A 269 17.08 -17.47 -1.80
C ASP A 269 16.37 -17.25 -3.16
N HIS A 270 16.18 -18.32 -3.93
CA HIS A 270 15.56 -18.36 -5.26
C HIS A 270 16.26 -17.50 -6.33
N THR A 271 17.43 -16.94 -6.06
CA THR A 271 18.19 -16.16 -7.05
C THR A 271 18.77 -17.01 -8.18
N GLY A 272 18.89 -18.32 -7.96
CA GLY A 272 19.51 -19.26 -8.90
C GLY A 272 21.03 -19.37 -8.77
N ALA A 273 21.67 -18.58 -7.93
CA ALA A 273 23.13 -18.56 -7.78
C ALA A 273 23.70 -19.90 -7.24
N GLY A 274 22.91 -20.67 -6.51
CA GLY A 274 23.31 -21.96 -5.91
C GLY A 274 23.14 -23.18 -6.80
N GLY A 275 22.51 -23.07 -7.97
CA GLY A 275 22.36 -24.15 -8.97
C GLY A 275 21.37 -25.27 -8.63
N GLU A 276 20.74 -25.26 -7.45
CA GLU A 276 19.82 -26.32 -7.01
C GLU A 276 18.38 -25.81 -6.76
N CYS A 277 18.05 -24.59 -7.22
CA CYS A 277 16.75 -23.99 -7.02
C CYS A 277 15.65 -24.81 -7.72
N GLY A 278 14.57 -25.13 -6.99
CA GLY A 278 13.42 -25.86 -7.53
C GLY A 278 12.69 -25.11 -8.64
N LEU A 279 12.76 -23.75 -8.61
CA LEU A 279 12.17 -22.91 -9.65
C LEU A 279 12.93 -23.06 -10.98
N ASP A 280 14.28 -23.13 -10.97
CA ASP A 280 15.06 -23.38 -12.17
C ASP A 280 14.77 -24.77 -12.76
N LYS A 281 14.58 -25.78 -11.90
CA LYS A 281 14.21 -27.13 -12.32
C LYS A 281 12.83 -27.15 -13.00
N LEU A 282 11.84 -26.42 -12.44
CA LEU A 282 10.51 -26.28 -13.04
C LEU A 282 10.61 -25.69 -14.45
N ILE A 283 11.41 -24.66 -14.66
CA ILE A 283 11.61 -24.05 -15.98
C ILE A 283 12.28 -25.04 -16.93
N ALA A 284 13.34 -25.74 -16.48
CA ALA A 284 14.04 -26.73 -17.30
C ALA A 284 13.14 -27.91 -17.72
N GLU A 285 12.15 -28.25 -16.90
CA GLU A 285 11.13 -29.26 -17.15
C GLU A 285 9.97 -28.75 -18.06
N GLY A 286 9.96 -27.45 -18.39
CA GLY A 286 8.89 -26.83 -19.19
C GLY A 286 7.59 -26.63 -18.42
N GLY A 287 7.64 -26.64 -17.08
CA GLY A 287 6.48 -26.54 -16.20
C GLY A 287 5.97 -25.11 -15.98
N ALA A 288 6.76 -24.07 -16.32
CA ALA A 288 6.36 -22.68 -16.31
C ALA A 288 7.10 -21.85 -17.36
N ASP A 289 6.61 -20.66 -17.68
CA ASP A 289 7.27 -19.73 -18.60
C ASP A 289 8.53 -19.14 -17.96
N PRO A 290 9.71 -19.19 -18.65
CA PRO A 290 10.95 -18.59 -18.16
C PRO A 290 10.80 -17.08 -17.78
N ARG A 291 9.95 -16.34 -18.48
CA ARG A 291 9.70 -14.92 -18.24
C ARG A 291 9.06 -14.66 -16.88
N ARG A 292 8.23 -15.58 -16.38
CA ARG A 292 7.65 -15.49 -15.04
C ARG A 292 8.72 -15.59 -13.95
N LEU A 293 9.67 -16.51 -14.09
CA LEU A 293 10.79 -16.61 -13.16
C LEU A 293 11.69 -15.37 -13.22
N LEU A 294 11.91 -14.80 -14.40
CA LEU A 294 12.65 -13.54 -14.53
C LEU A 294 11.92 -12.38 -13.83
N SER A 295 10.60 -12.27 -13.99
CA SER A 295 9.78 -11.27 -13.31
C SER A 295 9.81 -11.43 -11.79
N TYR A 296 9.70 -12.65 -11.27
CA TYR A 296 9.86 -12.94 -9.86
C TYR A 296 11.24 -12.49 -9.34
N ARG A 297 12.33 -12.85 -10.02
CA ARG A 297 13.69 -12.47 -9.63
C ARG A 297 13.95 -10.97 -9.70
N ARG A 298 13.34 -10.28 -10.66
CA ARG A 298 13.36 -8.82 -10.74
C ARG A 298 12.72 -8.19 -9.50
N LEU A 299 11.53 -8.64 -9.10
CA LEU A 299 10.88 -8.17 -7.88
C LEU A 299 11.72 -8.49 -6.64
N LEU A 300 12.30 -9.68 -6.59
CA LEU A 300 13.19 -10.09 -5.50
C LEU A 300 14.40 -9.17 -5.36
N ALA A 301 15.02 -8.75 -6.48
CA ALA A 301 16.14 -7.80 -6.50
C ALA A 301 15.70 -6.40 -6.06
N SER A 302 14.50 -5.94 -6.45
CA SER A 302 14.01 -4.59 -6.10
C SER A 302 13.82 -4.38 -4.59
N ARG A 303 13.70 -5.44 -3.81
CA ARG A 303 13.65 -5.43 -2.34
C ARG A 303 14.90 -4.79 -1.71
N SER A 304 16.07 -4.95 -2.31
CA SER A 304 17.34 -4.38 -1.83
C SER A 304 17.54 -2.90 -2.19
N GLY A 305 16.59 -2.28 -2.90
CA GLY A 305 16.67 -0.88 -3.27
C GLY A 305 17.46 -0.60 -4.55
N GLU A 306 17.88 -1.63 -5.27
CA GLU A 306 18.44 -1.48 -6.60
C GLU A 306 17.32 -1.11 -7.59
N GLU A 307 17.28 0.15 -8.02
CA GLU A 307 16.42 0.59 -9.11
C GLU A 307 17.05 0.12 -10.43
N ILE A 308 16.47 -0.91 -11.03
CA ILE A 308 16.73 -1.22 -12.43
C ILE A 308 15.83 -0.30 -13.25
N ASP A 309 16.36 0.86 -13.64
CA ASP A 309 15.65 1.80 -14.48
C ASP A 309 15.54 1.22 -15.90
N PHE A 310 14.36 1.23 -16.49
CA PHE A 310 14.06 0.72 -17.85
C PHE A 310 14.69 1.53 -18.99
N ARG A 311 15.61 2.45 -18.71
CA ARG A 311 16.40 3.18 -19.71
C ARG A 311 17.68 2.42 -20.06
N GLY A 312 17.52 1.22 -20.56
CA GLY A 312 18.67 0.40 -20.93
C GLY A 312 18.49 -0.27 -22.27
N GLY A 313 18.53 0.47 -23.36
CA GLY A 313 18.56 -0.19 -24.65
C GLY A 313 18.39 0.67 -25.87
N GLU A 314 19.04 1.84 -25.92
CA GLU A 314 19.34 2.50 -27.20
C GLU A 314 20.34 3.63 -26.90
N ASP A 315 21.64 3.30 -26.97
CA ASP A 315 22.71 4.19 -27.38
C ASP A 315 24.03 3.40 -27.36
N GLY A 316 24.11 2.44 -28.23
CA GLY A 316 25.34 1.80 -28.67
C GLY A 316 25.49 2.09 -30.16
N ASP A 317 25.86 3.32 -30.49
CA ASP A 317 26.33 3.65 -31.85
C ASP A 317 27.70 2.97 -32.10
N PRO A 318 27.78 2.02 -33.02
CA PRO A 318 29.08 1.42 -33.40
C PRO A 318 29.64 2.17 -34.59
N THR A 319 30.07 3.43 -34.43
CA THR A 319 30.95 4.07 -35.42
C THR A 319 31.89 5.06 -34.73
N GLY A 320 33.18 4.68 -34.61
CA GLY A 320 34.26 5.50 -34.17
C GLY A 320 35.54 4.71 -34.10
#